data_734a7f73f2f8f737f29cbc3f7cf6b68d
#
_entry.id   734a7f73f2f8f737f29cbc3f7cf6b68d
#
_cell.length_a   1.000
_cell.length_b   1.000
_cell.length_c   1.000
_cell.angle_alpha   90.00
_cell.angle_beta   90.00
_cell.angle_gamma   90.00
#
_symmetry.space_group_name_H-M   'P 1'
#
loop_
_entity.id
_entity.type
_entity.pdbx_description
1 polymer ?
#
loop_
_entity_poly.entity_id
_entity_poly.type
_entity_poly.pdbx_seq_one_letter_code
_entity_poly.pdbx_strand_id
1 'polypeptide(L)'
;SIEVIKGPMSVLYGSDAIGGVLYIAPEKYLSENGLKVNIESLYNANYSGINTSVGLNTKINKFSILARASIIDNGDYENADGVVENTWTEMEDFKFGVGFESNGFESDLRFNHTATKLGIPHEEEEHDDHDDDHDDDHDDDHDDHEEEEESYQELENTVISWKNSLKFANKSELQVTLGLSDNLRKEFGHHDEHGDHDD
;
A
#
# COMPACT_ATOMS: atom_id res chain seq x y z
N SER A 1 0.24 -14.46 8.09
CA SER A 1 -0.57 -15.37 7.25
C SER A 1 -1.70 -14.61 6.58
N ILE A 2 -2.11 -15.09 5.42
CA ILE A 2 -3.28 -14.58 4.69
C ILE A 2 -4.35 -15.68 4.74
N GLU A 3 -5.57 -15.32 5.13
CA GLU A 3 -6.69 -16.24 5.23
C GLU A 3 -7.86 -15.71 4.40
N VAL A 4 -8.45 -16.56 3.58
CA VAL A 4 -9.65 -16.24 2.80
C VAL A 4 -10.84 -16.88 3.48
N ILE A 5 -11.70 -16.04 4.06
CA ILE A 5 -12.93 -16.46 4.73
C ILE A 5 -14.08 -16.26 3.75
N LYS A 6 -14.68 -17.35 3.28
CA LYS A 6 -15.78 -17.30 2.29
C LYS A 6 -17.14 -17.26 2.99
N GLY A 7 -18.07 -16.53 2.39
CA GLY A 7 -19.45 -16.41 2.83
C GLY A 7 -19.77 -15.07 3.51
N PRO A 8 -21.02 -14.85 3.89
CA PRO A 8 -21.49 -13.60 4.47
C PRO A 8 -20.94 -13.43 5.90
N MET A 9 -19.97 -12.55 6.07
CA MET A 9 -19.28 -12.28 7.33
C MET A 9 -19.54 -10.87 7.86
N SER A 10 -20.60 -10.22 7.39
CA SER A 10 -20.94 -8.82 7.72
C SER A 10 -21.13 -8.58 9.22
N VAL A 11 -21.55 -9.58 9.97
CA VAL A 11 -21.73 -9.46 11.44
C VAL A 11 -20.39 -9.27 12.17
N LEU A 12 -19.30 -9.83 11.65
CA LEU A 12 -17.97 -9.80 12.28
C LEU A 12 -17.03 -8.77 11.67
N TYR A 13 -17.16 -8.50 10.36
CA TYR A 13 -16.17 -7.71 9.60
C TYR A 13 -16.76 -6.49 8.88
N GLY A 14 -18.03 -6.19 9.07
CA GLY A 14 -18.69 -5.01 8.51
C GLY A 14 -19.60 -5.30 7.31
N SER A 15 -20.39 -4.29 6.91
CA SER A 15 -21.45 -4.41 5.91
C SER A 15 -20.99 -4.87 4.53
N ASP A 16 -19.76 -4.59 4.18
CA ASP A 16 -19.20 -4.87 2.84
C ASP A 16 -18.70 -6.31 2.69
N ALA A 17 -18.64 -7.08 3.79
CA ALA A 17 -18.19 -8.48 3.81
C ALA A 17 -19.27 -9.47 3.35
N ILE A 18 -19.94 -9.20 2.21
CA ILE A 18 -21.06 -10.02 1.69
C ILE A 18 -20.55 -11.30 1.03
N GLY A 19 -19.50 -11.21 0.20
CA GLY A 19 -18.93 -12.33 -0.54
C GLY A 19 -17.83 -13.09 0.20
N GLY A 20 -17.26 -12.48 1.22
CA GLY A 20 -16.14 -13.02 2.01
C GLY A 20 -15.19 -11.94 2.49
N VAL A 21 -14.14 -12.39 3.19
CA VAL A 21 -13.12 -11.52 3.79
C VAL A 21 -11.73 -12.06 3.47
N LEU A 22 -10.84 -11.18 3.06
CA LEU A 22 -9.41 -11.45 3.04
C LEU A 22 -8.82 -10.96 4.36
N TYR A 23 -8.49 -11.89 5.25
CA TYR A 23 -7.89 -11.57 6.53
C TYR A 23 -6.38 -11.67 6.48
N ILE A 24 -5.70 -10.55 6.69
CA ILE A 24 -4.24 -10.48 6.78
C ILE A 24 -3.86 -10.45 8.25
N ALA A 25 -3.39 -11.58 8.77
CA ALA A 25 -2.99 -11.68 10.16
C ALA A 25 -1.75 -10.82 10.43
N PRO A 26 -1.77 -9.96 11.46
CA PRO A 26 -0.62 -9.18 11.85
C PRO A 26 0.56 -10.07 12.26
N GLU A 27 1.78 -9.53 12.14
CA GLU A 27 2.99 -10.22 12.59
C GLU A 27 2.90 -10.52 14.09
N LYS A 28 3.27 -11.76 14.45
CA LYS A 28 3.21 -12.22 15.84
C LYS A 28 4.47 -11.84 16.62
N TYR A 29 4.30 -11.48 17.87
CA TYR A 29 5.42 -11.35 18.81
C TYR A 29 6.10 -12.67 19.05
N LEU A 30 7.34 -12.65 19.55
CA LEU A 30 8.03 -13.85 20.04
C LEU A 30 7.24 -14.47 21.19
N SER A 31 7.15 -15.80 21.20
CA SER A 31 6.51 -16.56 22.29
C SER A 31 7.38 -16.63 23.55
N GLU A 32 8.72 -16.58 23.36
CA GLU A 32 9.71 -16.70 24.42
C GLU A 32 10.63 -15.48 24.48
N ASN A 33 11.29 -15.27 25.61
CA ASN A 33 12.27 -14.21 25.77
C ASN A 33 13.37 -14.35 24.72
N GLY A 34 13.68 -13.27 24.04
CA GLY A 34 14.69 -13.28 22.99
C GLY A 34 14.62 -12.04 22.10
N LEU A 35 15.55 -12.02 21.14
CA LEU A 35 15.64 -11.00 20.12
C LEU A 35 15.76 -11.68 18.75
N LYS A 36 14.95 -11.26 17.82
CA LYS A 36 15.01 -11.67 16.41
C LYS A 36 15.12 -10.43 15.54
N VAL A 37 16.13 -10.40 14.69
CA VAL A 37 16.31 -9.37 13.66
C VAL A 37 16.20 -10.05 12.30
N ASN A 38 15.42 -9.47 11.41
CA ASN A 38 15.27 -9.93 10.03
C ASN A 38 15.71 -8.80 9.10
N ILE A 39 16.49 -9.14 8.10
CA ILE A 39 16.84 -8.24 6.99
C ILE A 39 16.53 -9.01 5.72
N GLU A 40 15.71 -8.44 4.87
CA GLU A 40 15.30 -9.03 3.61
C GLU A 40 15.53 -8.01 2.51
N SER A 41 16.11 -8.41 1.39
CA SER A 41 16.25 -7.58 0.20
C SER A 41 15.98 -8.43 -1.03
N LEU A 42 15.13 -7.94 -1.92
CA LEU A 42 14.77 -8.57 -3.17
C LEU A 42 15.01 -7.59 -4.32
N TYR A 43 15.69 -8.06 -5.35
CA TYR A 43 15.82 -7.35 -6.61
C TYR A 43 14.98 -8.02 -7.68
N ASN A 44 14.19 -7.25 -8.40
CA ASN A 44 13.40 -7.70 -9.52
C ASN A 44 13.92 -7.08 -10.82
N ALA A 45 14.38 -7.92 -11.74
CA ALA A 45 14.99 -7.45 -12.98
C ALA A 45 13.98 -6.87 -13.97
N ASN A 46 12.73 -7.32 -13.95
CA ASN A 46 11.69 -6.90 -14.88
C ASN A 46 11.40 -5.39 -14.82
N TYR A 47 11.42 -4.83 -13.62
CA TYR A 47 11.17 -3.40 -13.36
C TYR A 47 12.34 -2.73 -12.63
N SER A 48 13.55 -3.33 -12.68
CA SER A 48 14.78 -2.83 -12.04
C SER A 48 14.58 -2.43 -10.58
N GLY A 49 13.65 -3.13 -9.87
CA GLY A 49 13.16 -2.72 -8.57
C GLY A 49 13.89 -3.37 -7.40
N ILE A 50 13.97 -2.62 -6.31
CA ILE A 50 14.56 -3.06 -5.04
C ILE A 50 13.52 -2.97 -3.93
N ASN A 51 13.26 -4.11 -3.26
CA ASN A 51 12.41 -4.18 -2.08
C ASN A 51 13.26 -4.59 -0.90
N THR A 52 13.38 -3.72 0.09
CA THR A 52 14.20 -3.98 1.28
C THR A 52 13.39 -3.79 2.55
N SER A 53 13.52 -4.72 3.50
CA SER A 53 12.90 -4.59 4.80
C SER A 53 13.86 -4.97 5.94
N VAL A 54 13.72 -4.25 7.05
CA VAL A 54 14.42 -4.54 8.31
C VAL A 54 13.37 -4.68 9.41
N GLY A 55 13.41 -5.79 10.11
CA GLY A 55 12.49 -6.09 11.21
C GLY A 55 13.21 -6.46 12.49
N LEU A 56 12.68 -6.00 13.61
CA LEU A 56 13.08 -6.34 14.96
C LEU A 56 11.89 -6.87 15.73
N ASN A 57 12.05 -7.98 16.40
CA ASN A 57 11.04 -8.57 17.27
C ASN A 57 11.72 -9.07 18.55
N THR A 58 11.29 -8.55 19.69
CA THR A 58 11.88 -8.92 20.98
C THR A 58 10.81 -9.16 22.03
N LYS A 59 11.09 -10.10 22.94
CA LYS A 59 10.29 -10.33 24.13
C LYS A 59 11.20 -10.31 25.36
N ILE A 60 10.81 -9.51 26.36
CA ILE A 60 11.49 -9.39 27.64
C ILE A 60 10.44 -9.56 28.74
N ASN A 61 10.41 -10.71 29.36
CA ASN A 61 9.43 -11.07 30.39
C ASN A 61 7.98 -10.93 29.89
N LYS A 62 7.28 -9.90 30.37
CA LYS A 62 5.87 -9.61 30.07
C LYS A 62 5.69 -8.66 28.86
N PHE A 63 6.76 -8.06 28.39
CA PHE A 63 6.73 -7.09 27.30
C PHE A 63 7.25 -7.67 26.01
N SER A 64 6.58 -7.32 24.93
CA SER A 64 7.00 -7.63 23.56
C SER A 64 7.06 -6.35 22.75
N ILE A 65 8.06 -6.23 21.88
CA ILE A 65 8.23 -5.10 20.97
C ILE A 65 8.47 -5.68 19.59
N LEU A 66 7.81 -5.08 18.62
CA LEU A 66 7.98 -5.36 17.20
C LEU A 66 8.16 -4.03 16.48
N ALA A 67 9.17 -3.95 15.61
CA ALA A 67 9.37 -2.83 14.71
C ALA A 67 9.76 -3.38 13.33
N ARG A 68 9.24 -2.79 12.26
CA ARG A 68 9.61 -3.11 10.89
C ARG A 68 9.58 -1.83 10.05
N ALA A 69 10.60 -1.65 9.25
CA ALA A 69 10.62 -0.65 8.19
C ALA A 69 10.87 -1.35 6.86
N SER A 70 10.18 -0.93 5.81
CA SER A 70 10.34 -1.46 4.47
C SER A 70 10.33 -0.33 3.45
N ILE A 71 11.15 -0.46 2.42
CA ILE A 71 11.23 0.44 1.29
C ILE A 71 11.06 -0.40 0.02
N ILE A 72 10.23 0.07 -0.87
CA ILE A 72 10.03 -0.46 -2.22
C ILE A 72 10.32 0.67 -3.19
N ASP A 73 11.18 0.41 -4.16
CA ASP A 73 11.55 1.31 -5.22
C ASP A 73 11.58 0.48 -6.51
N ASN A 74 10.55 0.64 -7.31
CA ASN A 74 10.35 -0.10 -8.54
C ASN A 74 10.22 0.90 -9.69
N GLY A 75 11.01 0.73 -10.74
CA GLY A 75 10.85 1.43 -12.01
C GLY A 75 9.71 0.83 -12.85
N ASP A 76 9.62 1.29 -14.07
CA ASP A 76 8.64 0.80 -15.04
C ASP A 76 8.87 -0.68 -15.38
N TYR A 77 7.78 -1.42 -15.57
CA TYR A 77 7.90 -2.83 -15.93
C TYR A 77 8.00 -3.06 -17.43
N GLU A 78 8.66 -4.15 -17.81
CA GLU A 78 8.74 -4.62 -19.21
C GLU A 78 7.72 -5.74 -19.46
N ASN A 79 7.03 -5.65 -20.60
CA ASN A 79 6.19 -6.71 -21.16
C ASN A 79 6.81 -7.26 -22.46
N ALA A 80 6.06 -8.04 -23.25
CA ALA A 80 6.53 -8.61 -24.50
C ALA A 80 6.76 -7.56 -25.60
N ASP A 81 6.12 -6.41 -25.51
CA ASP A 81 6.15 -5.33 -26.51
C ASP A 81 7.16 -4.22 -26.13
N GLY A 82 7.66 -4.20 -24.88
CA GLY A 82 8.65 -3.26 -24.40
C GLY A 82 8.37 -2.76 -22.98
N VAL A 83 8.94 -1.61 -22.64
CA VAL A 83 8.73 -0.92 -21.37
C VAL A 83 7.34 -0.28 -21.38
N VAL A 84 6.57 -0.48 -20.32
CA VAL A 84 5.30 0.21 -20.10
C VAL A 84 5.58 1.40 -19.20
N GLU A 85 5.57 2.59 -19.79
CA GLU A 85 5.92 3.83 -19.14
C GLU A 85 4.93 4.22 -18.04
N ASN A 86 5.44 4.94 -17.05
CA ASN A 86 4.67 5.47 -15.92
C ASN A 86 3.97 4.38 -15.10
N THR A 87 4.65 3.25 -14.89
CA THR A 87 4.20 2.13 -14.03
C THR A 87 5.06 1.96 -12.77
N TRP A 88 5.95 2.91 -12.52
CA TRP A 88 6.83 2.93 -11.37
C TRP A 88 6.06 2.99 -10.04
N THR A 89 6.69 2.53 -8.97
CA THR A 89 6.10 2.54 -7.62
C THR A 89 7.17 2.73 -6.57
N GLU A 90 7.00 3.73 -5.73
CA GLU A 90 7.77 3.97 -4.52
C GLU A 90 6.88 3.75 -3.30
N MET A 91 7.35 3.00 -2.30
CA MET A 91 6.61 2.79 -1.06
C MET A 91 7.53 2.76 0.15
N GLU A 92 7.11 3.45 1.19
CA GLU A 92 7.67 3.37 2.54
C GLU A 92 6.62 2.80 3.50
N ASP A 93 7.00 1.79 4.26
CA ASP A 93 6.13 1.14 5.23
C ASP A 93 6.84 1.08 6.58
N PHE A 94 6.16 1.52 7.63
CA PHE A 94 6.63 1.44 8.99
C PHE A 94 5.59 0.80 9.90
N LYS A 95 6.00 -0.22 10.65
CA LYS A 95 5.18 -0.93 11.63
C LYS A 95 5.85 -0.92 12.98
N PHE A 96 5.07 -0.62 14.01
CA PHE A 96 5.51 -0.69 15.39
C PHE A 96 4.44 -1.34 16.25
N GLY A 97 4.86 -2.19 17.18
CA GLY A 97 3.95 -2.87 18.10
C GLY A 97 4.55 -3.02 19.48
N VAL A 98 3.72 -2.84 20.50
CA VAL A 98 4.05 -3.12 21.90
C VAL A 98 2.99 -4.03 22.48
N GLY A 99 3.42 -5.20 22.94
CA GLY A 99 2.59 -6.19 23.63
C GLY A 99 2.93 -6.26 25.12
N PHE A 100 1.91 -6.47 25.94
CA PHE A 100 2.04 -6.76 27.37
C PHE A 100 1.17 -7.96 27.71
N GLU A 101 1.71 -8.92 28.44
CA GLU A 101 0.99 -10.12 28.88
C GLU A 101 1.27 -10.41 30.37
N SER A 102 0.21 -10.54 31.17
CA SER A 102 0.32 -10.87 32.58
C SER A 102 -0.97 -11.46 33.15
N ASN A 103 -0.91 -12.64 33.76
CA ASN A 103 -2.00 -13.24 34.53
C ASN A 103 -3.37 -13.23 33.81
N GLY A 104 -3.38 -13.63 32.53
CA GLY A 104 -4.60 -13.66 31.73
C GLY A 104 -5.05 -12.32 31.15
N PHE A 105 -4.31 -11.25 31.41
CA PHE A 105 -4.47 -9.97 30.73
C PHE A 105 -3.45 -9.83 29.62
N GLU A 106 -3.91 -9.51 28.43
CA GLU A 106 -3.09 -9.25 27.24
C GLU A 106 -3.47 -7.85 26.70
N SER A 107 -2.47 -7.04 26.37
CA SER A 107 -2.65 -5.74 25.72
C SER A 107 -1.70 -5.65 24.53
N ASP A 108 -2.20 -5.26 23.36
CA ASP A 108 -1.46 -5.14 22.11
C ASP A 108 -1.77 -3.79 21.48
N LEU A 109 -0.80 -2.88 21.46
CA LEU A 109 -0.88 -1.58 20.79
C LEU A 109 -0.04 -1.65 19.51
N ARG A 110 -0.63 -1.31 18.37
CA ARG A 110 0.04 -1.32 17.07
C ARG A 110 -0.16 0.00 16.34
N PHE A 111 0.88 0.41 15.67
CA PHE A 111 0.93 1.52 14.75
C PHE A 111 1.45 1.01 13.40
N ASN A 112 0.77 1.35 12.32
CA ASN A 112 1.22 1.12 10.96
C ASN A 112 1.07 2.42 10.17
N HIS A 113 2.08 2.73 9.37
CA HIS A 113 2.05 3.86 8.45
C HIS A 113 2.66 3.41 7.13
N THR A 114 1.96 3.71 6.05
CA THR A 114 2.40 3.41 4.68
C THR A 114 2.22 4.65 3.83
N ALA A 115 3.27 5.07 3.15
CA ALA A 115 3.23 6.10 2.13
C ALA A 115 3.62 5.45 0.79
N THR A 116 2.82 5.68 -0.24
CA THR A 116 3.02 5.11 -1.58
C THR A 116 2.87 6.20 -2.62
N LYS A 117 3.80 6.24 -3.58
CA LYS A 117 3.67 6.97 -4.84
C LYS A 117 3.67 5.97 -5.98
N LEU A 118 2.81 6.16 -6.94
CA LEU A 118 2.75 5.28 -8.11
C LEU A 118 2.38 6.07 -9.36
N GLY A 119 3.05 5.77 -10.45
CA GLY A 119 2.72 6.29 -11.77
C GLY A 119 1.38 5.72 -12.26
N ILE A 120 0.70 6.46 -13.11
CA ILE A 120 -0.53 6.06 -13.78
C ILE A 120 -0.23 6.00 -15.27
N PRO A 121 -0.15 4.80 -15.86
CA PRO A 121 0.13 4.68 -17.29
C PRO A 121 -0.99 5.34 -18.11
N HIS A 122 -0.60 6.07 -19.14
CA HIS A 122 -1.54 6.56 -20.15
C HIS A 122 -1.87 5.42 -21.11
N GLU A 123 -3.14 5.28 -21.47
CA GLU A 123 -3.51 4.49 -22.63
C GLU A 123 -3.18 5.35 -23.85
N GLU A 124 -2.22 4.91 -24.67
CA GLU A 124 -2.01 5.52 -25.98
C GLU A 124 -3.31 5.30 -26.77
N GLU A 125 -4.11 6.35 -26.96
CA GLU A 125 -5.19 6.32 -27.93
C GLU A 125 -4.53 6.16 -29.30
N GLU A 126 -4.72 4.99 -29.92
CA GLU A 126 -4.35 4.77 -31.31
C GLU A 126 -5.11 5.82 -32.13
N HIS A 127 -4.44 6.93 -32.47
CA HIS A 127 -4.94 7.83 -33.48
C HIS A 127 -4.94 7.05 -34.80
N ASP A 128 -6.13 6.58 -35.19
CA ASP A 128 -6.38 6.11 -36.55
C ASP A 128 -6.01 7.28 -37.49
N ASP A 129 -4.88 7.14 -38.16
CA ASP A 129 -4.42 8.04 -39.20
C ASP A 129 -5.52 8.16 -40.25
N HIS A 130 -6.36 9.14 -40.14
CA HIS A 130 -7.18 9.60 -41.24
C HIS A 130 -6.26 10.32 -42.22
N ASP A 131 -5.83 9.60 -43.23
CA ASP A 131 -5.23 10.13 -44.47
C ASP A 131 -6.23 11.11 -45.12
N ASP A 132 -6.25 12.36 -44.70
CA ASP A 132 -6.82 13.44 -45.47
C ASP A 132 -5.68 14.27 -46.10
N ASP A 133 -5.43 14.00 -47.38
CA ASP A 133 -4.58 14.78 -48.28
C ASP A 133 -4.97 16.26 -48.23
N HIS A 134 -4.28 17.07 -47.45
CA HIS A 134 -4.25 18.51 -47.58
C HIS A 134 -2.83 19.01 -47.74
N ASP A 135 -2.44 19.21 -49.02
CA ASP A 135 -1.33 20.05 -49.44
C ASP A 135 -1.60 21.47 -48.99
N ASP A 136 -0.95 21.96 -47.94
CA ASP A 136 -0.73 23.38 -47.69
C ASP A 136 0.58 23.58 -46.93
N ASP A 137 1.57 24.18 -47.62
CA ASP A 137 2.84 24.67 -47.13
C ASP A 137 2.67 25.65 -45.99
N HIS A 138 2.91 25.25 -44.75
CA HIS A 138 3.22 26.19 -43.66
C HIS A 138 4.44 25.66 -42.87
N ASP A 139 5.60 26.29 -43.22
CA ASP A 139 6.79 26.31 -42.36
C ASP A 139 6.48 27.10 -41.09
N ASP A 140 6.15 26.45 -40.00
CA ASP A 140 6.23 27.02 -38.67
C ASP A 140 6.89 26.01 -37.74
N ASP A 141 8.22 26.23 -37.51
CA ASP A 141 9.03 25.58 -36.51
C ASP A 141 8.45 25.90 -35.10
N HIS A 142 7.51 25.10 -34.59
CA HIS A 142 7.16 25.05 -33.19
C HIS A 142 7.64 23.75 -32.59
N ASP A 143 8.96 23.71 -32.24
CA ASP A 143 9.51 22.76 -31.29
C ASP A 143 9.04 23.10 -29.85
N ASP A 144 7.77 23.14 -29.60
CA ASP A 144 7.22 23.09 -28.26
C ASP A 144 7.09 21.61 -27.88
N HIS A 145 8.19 21.01 -27.42
CA HIS A 145 8.12 19.79 -26.63
C HIS A 145 7.43 20.17 -25.32
N GLU A 146 6.12 20.11 -25.30
CA GLU A 146 5.37 20.06 -24.05
C GLU A 146 5.89 18.83 -23.30
N GLU A 147 6.63 19.05 -22.21
CA GLU A 147 6.99 17.99 -21.27
C GLU A 147 5.65 17.46 -20.75
N GLU A 148 5.23 16.29 -21.24
CA GLU A 148 4.03 15.60 -20.74
C GLU A 148 4.21 15.38 -19.24
N GLU A 149 3.45 16.11 -18.42
CA GLU A 149 3.46 15.93 -16.97
C GLU A 149 2.94 14.53 -16.66
N GLU A 150 3.83 13.66 -16.15
CA GLU A 150 3.48 12.30 -15.75
C GLU A 150 2.37 12.30 -14.70
N SER A 151 1.29 11.60 -14.98
CA SER A 151 0.20 11.39 -14.02
C SER A 151 0.64 10.41 -12.93
N TYR A 152 0.39 10.74 -11.67
CA TYR A 152 0.71 9.87 -10.54
C TYR A 152 -0.25 10.03 -9.37
N GLN A 153 -0.22 9.08 -8.45
CA GLN A 153 -0.98 9.11 -7.20
C GLN A 153 -0.06 9.06 -5.98
N GLU A 154 -0.45 9.80 -4.95
CA GLU A 154 0.09 9.68 -3.60
C GLU A 154 -0.97 9.10 -2.66
N LEU A 155 -0.60 8.06 -1.95
CA LEU A 155 -1.45 7.36 -0.99
C LEU A 155 -0.76 7.34 0.36
N GLU A 156 -1.41 7.85 1.39
CA GLU A 156 -0.95 7.72 2.76
C GLU A 156 -2.00 6.98 3.59
N ASN A 157 -1.56 6.01 4.36
CA ASN A 157 -2.43 5.25 5.24
C ASN A 157 -1.79 5.10 6.61
N THR A 158 -2.50 5.56 7.64
CA THR A 158 -2.09 5.40 9.04
C THR A 158 -3.15 4.63 9.80
N VAL A 159 -2.74 3.56 10.46
CA VAL A 159 -3.63 2.73 11.29
C VAL A 159 -3.04 2.58 12.69
N ILE A 160 -3.84 2.90 13.70
CA ILE A 160 -3.53 2.63 15.10
C ILE A 160 -4.57 1.65 15.62
N SER A 161 -4.13 0.57 16.24
CA SER A 161 -5.03 -0.39 16.88
C SER A 161 -4.57 -0.73 18.29
N TRP A 162 -5.51 -0.77 19.21
CA TRP A 162 -5.28 -1.16 20.59
C TRP A 162 -6.24 -2.25 21.00
N LYS A 163 -5.73 -3.45 21.16
CA LYS A 163 -6.49 -4.63 21.53
C LYS A 163 -6.17 -5.03 22.97
N ASN A 164 -7.20 -5.26 23.78
CA ASN A 164 -7.09 -5.75 25.14
C ASN A 164 -7.91 -7.02 25.29
N SER A 165 -7.38 -8.00 25.99
CA SER A 165 -8.06 -9.26 26.28
C SER A 165 -7.85 -9.61 27.73
N LEU A 166 -8.93 -10.02 28.40
CA LEU A 166 -8.93 -10.49 29.77
C LEU A 166 -9.60 -11.87 29.86
N LYS A 167 -8.83 -12.86 30.24
CA LYS A 167 -9.28 -14.25 30.45
C LYS A 167 -9.67 -14.45 31.92
N PHE A 168 -10.89 -14.92 32.16
CA PHE A 168 -11.39 -15.19 33.48
C PHE A 168 -11.20 -16.66 33.88
N ALA A 169 -11.24 -16.96 35.20
CA ALA A 169 -11.04 -18.31 35.72
C ALA A 169 -12.11 -19.31 35.20
N ASN A 170 -13.29 -18.86 34.84
CA ASN A 170 -14.38 -19.67 34.27
C ASN A 170 -14.24 -19.94 32.77
N LYS A 171 -13.07 -19.66 32.17
CA LYS A 171 -12.74 -19.77 30.73
C LYS A 171 -13.48 -18.78 29.83
N SER A 172 -14.20 -17.81 30.37
CA SER A 172 -14.70 -16.69 29.56
C SER A 172 -13.58 -15.70 29.26
N GLU A 173 -13.76 -14.97 28.17
CA GLU A 173 -12.82 -13.96 27.72
C GLU A 173 -13.57 -12.67 27.36
N LEU A 174 -13.06 -11.53 27.82
CA LEU A 174 -13.51 -10.21 27.38
C LEU A 174 -12.43 -9.63 26.47
N GLN A 175 -12.79 -9.28 25.25
CA GLN A 175 -11.90 -8.60 24.32
C GLN A 175 -12.47 -7.25 23.95
N VAL A 176 -11.63 -6.22 24.00
CA VAL A 176 -11.95 -4.85 23.56
C VAL A 176 -10.89 -4.45 22.54
N THR A 177 -11.33 -4.00 21.38
CA THR A 177 -10.47 -3.46 20.33
C THR A 177 -10.89 -2.06 19.97
N LEU A 178 -9.94 -1.13 19.99
CA LEU A 178 -10.11 0.24 19.51
C LEU A 178 -9.20 0.41 18.28
N GLY A 179 -9.70 1.10 17.24
CA GLY A 179 -8.96 1.36 16.03
C GLY A 179 -9.19 2.78 15.53
N LEU A 180 -8.13 3.38 15.00
CA LEU A 180 -8.18 4.62 14.24
C LEU A 180 -7.52 4.34 12.90
N SER A 181 -8.13 4.83 11.82
CA SER A 181 -7.58 4.77 10.48
C SER A 181 -7.72 6.12 9.82
N ASP A 182 -6.63 6.59 9.23
CA ASP A 182 -6.58 7.79 8.41
C ASP A 182 -6.02 7.43 7.04
N ASN A 183 -6.72 7.84 5.98
CA ASN A 183 -6.35 7.55 4.61
C ASN A 183 -6.40 8.84 3.81
N LEU A 184 -5.29 9.19 3.18
CA LEU A 184 -5.19 10.32 2.27
C LEU A 184 -4.83 9.78 0.88
N ARG A 185 -5.57 10.21 -0.13
CA ARG A 185 -5.26 9.96 -1.54
C ARG A 185 -5.23 11.28 -2.27
N LYS A 186 -4.16 11.52 -3.02
CA LYS A 186 -4.02 12.62 -3.96
C LYS A 186 -3.73 12.04 -5.33
N GLU A 187 -4.28 12.67 -6.34
CA GLU A 187 -4.09 12.32 -7.73
C GLU A 187 -3.61 13.55 -8.47
N PHE A 188 -2.54 13.40 -9.23
CA PHE A 188 -1.92 14.42 -10.04
C PHE A 188 -1.98 13.93 -11.47
N GLY A 189 -2.53 14.74 -12.35
CA GLY A 189 -2.70 14.41 -13.76
C GLY A 189 -2.91 15.66 -14.57
N HIS A 190 -2.79 15.55 -15.88
CA HIS A 190 -3.08 16.61 -16.82
C HIS A 190 -4.61 16.82 -16.87
N HIS A 191 -5.08 18.03 -16.58
CA HIS A 191 -6.43 18.46 -16.91
C HIS A 191 -6.39 19.09 -18.30
N ASP A 192 -6.86 18.37 -19.29
CA ASP A 192 -7.24 18.98 -20.57
C ASP A 192 -8.37 19.95 -20.29
N GLU A 193 -8.03 21.26 -20.14
CA GLU A 193 -9.02 22.32 -20.21
C GLU A 193 -9.54 22.39 -21.65
N HIS A 194 -10.52 21.55 -21.98
CA HIS A 194 -11.35 21.81 -23.17
C HIS A 194 -12.07 23.12 -22.93
N GLY A 195 -11.48 24.17 -23.48
CA GLY A 195 -12.11 25.48 -23.52
C GLY A 195 -13.46 25.37 -24.22
N ASP A 196 -14.54 25.63 -23.47
CA ASP A 196 -15.86 25.88 -24.03
C ASP A 196 -15.73 27.05 -25.00
N HIS A 197 -15.70 26.77 -26.27
CA HIS A 197 -15.95 27.76 -27.32
C HIS A 197 -17.48 27.96 -27.41
N ASP A 198 -18.00 28.85 -26.57
CA ASP A 198 -19.33 29.43 -26.77
C ASP A 198 -19.25 30.38 -27.97
N ASP A 199 -19.97 30.04 -29.07
CA ASP A 199 -20.40 30.93 -30.15
C ASP A 199 -21.77 31.52 -29.83
#